data_60de41a0f82c7c1325a8d32c86297a88
#
_entry.id   60de41a0f82c7c1325a8d32c86297a88
#
_cell.length_a   1.000
_cell.length_b   1.000
_cell.length_c   1.000
_cell.angle_alpha   90.00
_cell.angle_beta   90.00
_cell.angle_gamma   90.00
#
_symmetry.space_group_name_H-M   'P 1'
#
loop_
_entity.id
_entity.type
_entity.pdbx_description
1 polymer ?
#
loop_
_entity_poly.entity_id
_entity_poly.type
_entity_poly.pdbx_seq_one_letter_code
_entity_poly.pdbx_strand_id
1 'polypeptide(L)'
;MKKRFSKVIIAKHLFDGINEKDYEGYLCLSGNHIVEKKAGKPEKDILNQAQEVLNFRDELVMPGITDTHTFFTGYAIYHVGADFSKVTDNEEGCCILRKYEQKRHPEGALLGHGWNPEMWDRQNGEEMLEEKFPNKAVIIFSADRSCCIMNQKARNIYQFSAETCYPESYYRIMREYLNDREFIKKEFSDYMKMMNSRGVTTVKEMGFDDFYGFTDYLKELEDSEDLNLRTFFMSQPVGEGMNLVYARRMREQFTGNKIRFSGFNRMTDGTIASYKGDLKEPYENQDFCCKDPVPYEEIEKDVLAADAEDFRWSLHAQGDGAVGKITEIYQKCKKVQGKLKNRHAITDMEFTDPKDLEILGRIGVTAELYFQIMSLDPADVLINNIKQTIGTERGKYYWNRRKMQDSGMNLSGATDLPLLLTSIPESIYYSCGG
;
A
#
# COMPACT_ATOMS: atom_id res chain seq x y z
N MET A 1 -20.33 -19.50 38.29
CA MET A 1 -21.16 -18.65 37.39
C MET A 1 -20.39 -18.41 36.08
N LYS A 2 -21.07 -18.49 34.95
CA LYS A 2 -20.47 -18.18 33.65
C LYS A 2 -20.20 -16.67 33.57
N LYS A 3 -18.96 -16.26 33.33
CA LYS A 3 -18.61 -14.84 33.21
C LYS A 3 -19.30 -14.24 31.98
N ARG A 4 -19.81 -13.00 32.10
CA ARG A 4 -20.55 -12.29 31.04
C ARG A 4 -19.56 -11.72 29.99
N PHE A 5 -18.41 -11.26 30.43
CA PHE A 5 -17.41 -10.64 29.57
C PHE A 5 -16.16 -11.52 29.45
N SER A 6 -15.63 -11.65 28.25
CA SER A 6 -14.31 -12.27 28.03
C SER A 6 -13.21 -11.37 28.57
N LYS A 7 -13.30 -10.05 28.34
CA LYS A 7 -12.35 -9.06 28.83
C LYS A 7 -13.05 -7.77 29.25
N VAL A 8 -12.47 -7.08 30.24
CA VAL A 8 -12.74 -5.68 30.55
C VAL A 8 -11.42 -4.92 30.42
N ILE A 9 -11.38 -3.91 29.56
CA ILE A 9 -10.24 -3.03 29.33
C ILE A 9 -10.54 -1.69 30.01
N ILE A 10 -9.65 -1.26 30.91
CA ILE A 10 -9.74 0.00 31.64
C ILE A 10 -8.62 0.89 31.15
N ALA A 11 -8.93 2.15 30.81
CA ALA A 11 -7.93 3.11 30.38
C ALA A 11 -8.22 4.50 30.96
N LYS A 12 -7.17 5.21 31.36
CA LYS A 12 -7.24 6.63 31.70
C LYS A 12 -7.34 7.49 30.45
N HIS A 13 -6.79 7.01 29.36
CA HIS A 13 -6.78 7.66 28.06
C HIS A 13 -7.42 6.71 27.01
N LEU A 14 -8.76 6.74 26.94
CA LEU A 14 -9.54 6.00 25.96
C LEU A 14 -9.96 6.93 24.82
N PHE A 15 -9.39 6.72 23.63
CA PHE A 15 -9.80 7.40 22.41
C PHE A 15 -10.66 6.45 21.56
N ASP A 16 -11.88 6.84 21.26
CA ASP A 16 -12.85 5.98 20.58
C ASP A 16 -13.03 6.29 19.09
N GLY A 17 -12.30 7.26 18.56
CA GLY A 17 -12.38 7.69 17.17
C GLY A 17 -13.64 8.50 16.82
N ILE A 18 -14.48 8.82 17.80
CA ILE A 18 -15.72 9.60 17.65
C ILE A 18 -15.61 10.93 18.36
N ASN A 19 -15.12 10.89 19.61
CA ASN A 19 -14.90 12.09 20.39
C ASN A 19 -13.57 12.75 19.99
N GLU A 20 -13.52 14.10 20.04
CA GLU A 20 -12.30 14.86 19.73
C GLU A 20 -11.16 14.62 20.72
N LYS A 21 -11.49 14.25 21.96
CA LYS A 21 -10.54 14.01 23.04
C LYS A 21 -10.71 12.63 23.64
N ASP A 22 -9.60 12.11 24.15
CA ASP A 22 -9.61 10.92 24.99
C ASP A 22 -10.26 11.20 26.35
N TYR A 23 -10.69 10.16 27.02
CA TYR A 23 -11.34 10.22 28.32
C TYR A 23 -11.02 8.97 29.17
N GLU A 24 -11.15 9.09 30.51
CA GLU A 24 -11.12 7.91 31.38
C GLU A 24 -12.35 7.05 31.13
N GLY A 25 -12.14 5.77 30.82
CA GLY A 25 -13.25 4.88 30.51
C GLY A 25 -12.88 3.40 30.49
N TYR A 26 -13.87 2.58 30.16
CA TYR A 26 -13.66 1.14 30.00
C TYR A 26 -14.46 0.55 28.86
N LEU A 27 -13.96 -0.59 28.36
CA LEU A 27 -14.58 -1.41 27.33
C LEU A 27 -14.86 -2.80 27.90
N CYS A 28 -16.06 -3.33 27.68
CA CYS A 28 -16.40 -4.73 27.95
C CYS A 28 -16.45 -5.50 26.63
N LEU A 29 -15.73 -6.61 26.55
CA LEU A 29 -15.68 -7.48 25.38
C LEU A 29 -16.38 -8.82 25.66
N SER A 30 -17.08 -9.32 24.65
CA SER A 30 -17.60 -10.69 24.62
C SER A 30 -17.08 -11.34 23.32
N GLY A 31 -16.13 -12.26 23.45
CA GLY A 31 -15.39 -12.77 22.31
C GLY A 31 -14.64 -11.62 21.60
N ASN A 32 -14.94 -11.42 20.32
CA ASN A 32 -14.32 -10.41 19.46
C ASN A 32 -15.15 -9.12 19.29
N HIS A 33 -16.20 -8.93 20.13
CA HIS A 33 -17.07 -7.76 20.07
C HIS A 33 -16.95 -6.88 21.31
N ILE A 34 -16.90 -5.57 21.10
CA ILE A 34 -17.11 -4.58 22.16
C ILE A 34 -18.62 -4.51 22.42
N VAL A 35 -19.07 -4.99 23.59
CA VAL A 35 -20.48 -5.05 23.96
C VAL A 35 -20.92 -3.90 24.86
N GLU A 36 -19.95 -3.24 25.48
CA GLU A 36 -20.22 -2.06 26.32
C GLU A 36 -19.00 -1.11 26.29
N LYS A 37 -19.26 0.19 26.18
CA LYS A 37 -18.27 1.27 26.26
C LYS A 37 -18.83 2.36 27.16
N LYS A 38 -18.09 2.72 28.22
CA LYS A 38 -18.53 3.75 29.17
C LYS A 38 -17.37 4.63 29.65
N ALA A 39 -17.68 5.88 29.92
CA ALA A 39 -16.81 6.80 30.62
C ALA A 39 -16.76 6.50 32.12
N GLY A 40 -15.65 6.84 32.76
CA GLY A 40 -15.40 6.62 34.18
C GLY A 40 -14.90 5.20 34.50
N LYS A 41 -14.81 4.90 35.80
CA LYS A 41 -14.30 3.61 36.27
C LYS A 41 -15.41 2.56 36.29
N PRO A 42 -15.10 1.29 35.96
CA PRO A 42 -16.09 0.21 36.06
C PRO A 42 -16.42 -0.07 37.53
N GLU A 43 -17.68 -0.36 37.77
CA GLU A 43 -18.16 -0.86 39.07
C GLU A 43 -17.59 -2.26 39.35
N LYS A 44 -17.50 -2.62 40.65
CA LYS A 44 -17.00 -3.94 41.08
C LYS A 44 -17.77 -5.09 40.43
N ASP A 45 -19.05 -4.95 40.21
CA ASP A 45 -19.87 -5.98 39.58
C ASP A 45 -19.51 -6.23 38.12
N ILE A 46 -19.12 -5.22 37.38
CA ILE A 46 -18.59 -5.36 36.02
C ILE A 46 -17.28 -6.16 36.01
N LEU A 47 -16.37 -5.81 36.93
CA LEU A 47 -15.06 -6.51 37.06
C LEU A 47 -15.26 -7.97 37.48
N ASN A 48 -16.20 -8.25 38.39
CA ASN A 48 -16.52 -9.60 38.83
C ASN A 48 -17.11 -10.48 37.71
N GLN A 49 -17.68 -9.88 36.68
CA GLN A 49 -18.26 -10.58 35.52
C GLN A 49 -17.26 -10.79 34.37
N ALA A 50 -16.03 -10.27 34.49
CA ALA A 50 -14.96 -10.44 33.49
C ALA A 50 -14.15 -11.72 33.73
N GLN A 51 -13.75 -12.40 32.66
CA GLN A 51 -12.75 -13.47 32.72
C GLN A 51 -11.35 -12.89 32.95
N GLU A 52 -11.05 -11.80 32.25
CA GLU A 52 -9.78 -11.08 32.30
C GLU A 52 -10.04 -9.57 32.45
N VAL A 53 -9.20 -8.89 33.24
CA VAL A 53 -9.22 -7.42 33.40
C VAL A 53 -7.86 -6.88 33.01
N LEU A 54 -7.81 -6.03 32.00
CA LEU A 54 -6.64 -5.32 31.53
C LEU A 54 -6.74 -3.86 31.96
N ASN A 55 -5.73 -3.35 32.63
CA ASN A 55 -5.71 -1.96 33.14
C ASN A 55 -4.51 -1.21 32.56
N PHE A 56 -4.79 -0.38 31.58
CA PHE A 56 -3.83 0.51 30.90
C PHE A 56 -3.89 1.90 31.53
N ARG A 57 -3.20 2.09 32.66
CA ARG A 57 -3.32 3.30 33.49
C ARG A 57 -2.90 4.57 32.76
N ASP A 58 -1.70 4.58 32.21
CA ASP A 58 -1.07 5.77 31.62
C ASP A 58 -0.85 5.60 30.09
N GLU A 59 -1.43 4.58 29.52
CA GLU A 59 -1.32 4.24 28.10
C GLU A 59 -2.59 4.65 27.35
N LEU A 60 -2.43 5.07 26.10
CA LEU A 60 -3.54 5.35 25.21
C LEU A 60 -4.15 4.04 24.69
N VAL A 61 -5.43 3.85 24.94
CA VAL A 61 -6.23 2.79 24.30
C VAL A 61 -7.05 3.41 23.17
N MET A 62 -6.84 2.94 21.97
CA MET A 62 -7.50 3.44 20.77
C MET A 62 -7.87 2.31 19.80
N PRO A 63 -8.79 2.54 18.84
CA PRO A 63 -9.01 1.59 17.75
C PRO A 63 -7.70 1.29 17.00
N GLY A 64 -7.53 0.03 16.59
CA GLY A 64 -6.38 -0.32 15.75
C GLY A 64 -6.41 0.46 14.43
N ILE A 65 -5.25 0.89 13.97
CA ILE A 65 -5.09 1.68 12.75
C ILE A 65 -5.37 0.78 11.54
N THR A 66 -6.05 1.34 10.54
CA THR A 66 -6.23 0.74 9.22
C THR A 66 -5.37 1.48 8.21
N ASP A 67 -4.42 0.77 7.60
CA ASP A 67 -3.68 1.25 6.43
C ASP A 67 -4.45 0.88 5.17
N THR A 68 -4.91 1.87 4.42
CA THR A 68 -5.84 1.64 3.30
C THR A 68 -5.17 1.47 1.95
N HIS A 69 -3.84 1.55 1.89
CA HIS A 69 -3.09 1.34 0.65
C HIS A 69 -1.64 0.95 0.97
N THR A 70 -1.32 -0.33 0.81
CA THR A 70 0.01 -0.86 1.11
C THR A 70 0.34 -2.04 0.20
N PHE A 71 1.63 -2.31 0.02
CA PHE A 71 2.14 -3.41 -0.79
C PHE A 71 3.09 -4.28 0.04
N PHE A 72 2.62 -5.41 0.52
CA PHE A 72 3.49 -6.42 1.11
C PHE A 72 4.60 -6.85 0.15
N THR A 73 4.26 -7.04 -1.12
CA THR A 73 5.24 -7.38 -2.16
C THR A 73 6.33 -6.32 -2.29
N GLY A 74 5.97 -5.05 -2.15
CA GLY A 74 6.91 -3.95 -2.10
C GLY A 74 7.81 -3.96 -0.87
N TYR A 75 7.28 -4.33 0.29
CA TYR A 75 8.08 -4.55 1.49
C TYR A 75 9.04 -5.72 1.33
N ALA A 76 8.55 -6.86 0.84
CA ALA A 76 9.33 -8.09 0.70
C ALA A 76 10.54 -7.93 -0.25
N ILE A 77 10.40 -7.15 -1.31
CA ILE A 77 11.48 -6.96 -2.29
C ILE A 77 12.72 -6.26 -1.70
N TYR A 78 12.58 -5.53 -0.60
CA TYR A 78 13.74 -4.96 0.11
C TYR A 78 14.64 -6.02 0.75
N HIS A 79 14.12 -7.23 0.94
CA HIS A 79 14.81 -8.32 1.60
C HIS A 79 15.01 -9.52 0.67
N VAL A 80 14.70 -9.38 -0.63
CA VAL A 80 14.77 -10.49 -1.58
C VAL A 80 16.22 -10.84 -1.90
N GLY A 81 16.53 -12.13 -1.82
CA GLY A 81 17.85 -12.63 -2.21
C GLY A 81 18.92 -12.44 -1.14
N ALA A 82 20.17 -12.35 -1.60
CA ALA A 82 21.34 -12.17 -0.75
C ALA A 82 21.47 -10.72 -0.28
N ASP A 83 21.95 -10.52 0.95
CA ASP A 83 22.16 -9.19 1.53
C ASP A 83 23.52 -8.62 1.12
N PHE A 84 23.49 -7.53 0.37
CA PHE A 84 24.65 -6.78 -0.13
C PHE A 84 24.93 -5.49 0.63
N SER A 85 24.22 -5.21 1.72
CA SER A 85 24.33 -3.94 2.45
C SER A 85 25.73 -3.61 2.98
N LYS A 86 26.60 -4.60 3.07
CA LYS A 86 27.97 -4.46 3.57
C LYS A 86 29.06 -4.83 2.55
N VAL A 87 28.68 -5.15 1.32
CA VAL A 87 29.64 -5.58 0.28
C VAL A 87 30.41 -4.38 -0.23
N THR A 88 31.72 -4.54 -0.30
CA THR A 88 32.65 -3.48 -0.74
C THR A 88 33.50 -3.88 -1.95
N ASP A 89 33.55 -5.16 -2.31
CA ASP A 89 34.36 -5.65 -3.43
C ASP A 89 33.77 -6.90 -4.11
N ASN A 90 34.37 -7.25 -5.26
CA ASN A 90 33.93 -8.36 -6.10
C ASN A 90 34.09 -9.75 -5.43
N GLU A 91 35.09 -9.95 -4.60
CA GLU A 91 35.34 -11.24 -3.95
C GLU A 91 34.26 -11.52 -2.90
N GLU A 92 33.97 -10.53 -2.08
CA GLU A 92 32.91 -10.58 -1.08
C GLU A 92 31.55 -10.76 -1.72
N GLY A 93 31.22 -10.00 -2.77
CA GLY A 93 29.98 -10.12 -3.52
C GLY A 93 29.77 -11.51 -4.13
N CYS A 94 30.82 -12.05 -4.76
CA CYS A 94 30.80 -13.41 -5.30
C CYS A 94 30.59 -14.47 -4.20
N CYS A 95 31.27 -14.32 -3.07
CA CYS A 95 31.15 -15.24 -1.93
C CYS A 95 29.71 -15.28 -1.38
N ILE A 96 29.08 -14.12 -1.21
CA ILE A 96 27.73 -13.98 -0.71
C ILE A 96 26.71 -14.64 -1.65
N LEU A 97 26.81 -14.37 -2.97
CA LEU A 97 25.95 -15.00 -3.97
C LEU A 97 26.07 -16.52 -3.99
N ARG A 98 27.28 -17.04 -3.94
CA ARG A 98 27.50 -18.49 -3.94
C ARG A 98 26.93 -19.16 -2.68
N LYS A 99 27.10 -18.55 -1.52
CA LYS A 99 26.51 -19.02 -0.26
C LYS A 99 24.98 -19.02 -0.32
N TYR A 100 24.40 -17.96 -0.89
CA TYR A 100 22.97 -17.86 -1.08
C TYR A 100 22.45 -18.94 -2.04
N GLU A 101 23.08 -19.11 -3.21
CA GLU A 101 22.73 -20.15 -4.19
C GLU A 101 22.78 -21.55 -3.58
N GLN A 102 23.86 -21.89 -2.85
CA GLN A 102 24.00 -23.17 -2.18
C GLN A 102 22.94 -23.45 -1.11
N LYS A 103 22.52 -22.41 -0.39
CA LYS A 103 21.54 -22.52 0.69
C LYS A 103 20.11 -22.61 0.17
N ARG A 104 19.78 -21.87 -0.88
CA ARG A 104 18.39 -21.69 -1.36
C ARG A 104 18.08 -22.49 -2.62
N HIS A 105 19.08 -22.80 -3.45
CA HIS A 105 18.91 -23.47 -4.74
C HIS A 105 17.82 -22.88 -5.62
N PRO A 106 17.79 -21.54 -5.85
CA PRO A 106 16.69 -20.90 -6.58
C PRO A 106 16.65 -21.42 -8.03
N GLU A 107 15.46 -21.78 -8.50
CA GLU A 107 15.26 -22.23 -9.89
C GLU A 107 15.42 -21.07 -10.88
N GLY A 108 15.01 -19.86 -10.50
CA GLY A 108 15.08 -18.64 -11.28
C GLY A 108 16.40 -17.87 -11.13
N ALA A 109 16.30 -16.54 -11.14
CA ALA A 109 17.46 -15.68 -10.95
C ALA A 109 18.01 -15.75 -9.53
N LEU A 110 19.32 -15.52 -9.38
CA LEU A 110 19.91 -15.14 -8.11
C LEU A 110 19.60 -13.68 -7.85
N LEU A 111 18.91 -13.40 -6.76
CA LEU A 111 18.52 -12.05 -6.38
C LEU A 111 19.36 -11.56 -5.19
N GLY A 112 19.58 -10.26 -5.13
CA GLY A 112 20.23 -9.59 -4.01
C GLY A 112 19.60 -8.23 -3.75
N HIS A 113 19.81 -7.72 -2.53
CA HIS A 113 19.27 -6.43 -2.08
C HIS A 113 20.29 -5.64 -1.25
N GLY A 114 20.03 -4.36 -1.05
CA GLY A 114 20.80 -3.54 -0.13
C GLY A 114 22.14 -3.04 -0.69
N TRP A 115 22.41 -3.23 -1.96
CA TRP A 115 23.65 -2.73 -2.58
C TRP A 115 23.75 -1.21 -2.46
N ASN A 116 24.94 -0.75 -2.07
CA ASN A 116 25.29 0.68 -2.02
C ASN A 116 26.29 1.02 -3.13
N PRO A 117 25.92 1.83 -4.15
CA PRO A 117 26.81 2.22 -5.24
C PRO A 117 28.06 2.98 -4.80
N GLU A 118 28.03 3.67 -3.66
CA GLU A 118 29.18 4.37 -3.10
C GLU A 118 30.23 3.45 -2.48
N MET A 119 29.81 2.25 -2.03
CA MET A 119 30.70 1.27 -1.42
C MET A 119 31.30 0.28 -2.42
N TRP A 120 30.52 -0.09 -3.43
CA TRP A 120 30.92 -1.04 -4.46
C TRP A 120 30.38 -0.59 -5.81
N ASP A 121 31.31 -0.25 -6.71
CA ASP A 121 30.98 0.31 -8.02
C ASP A 121 30.19 -0.67 -8.91
N ARG A 122 29.20 -0.14 -9.64
CA ARG A 122 28.31 -0.93 -10.50
C ARG A 122 29.04 -1.69 -11.58
N GLN A 123 30.02 -1.04 -12.26
CA GLN A 123 30.73 -1.66 -13.37
C GLN A 123 31.55 -2.86 -12.88
N ASN A 124 32.27 -2.70 -11.77
CA ASN A 124 33.00 -3.80 -11.14
C ASN A 124 32.07 -4.97 -10.77
N GLY A 125 30.89 -4.66 -10.25
CA GLY A 125 29.88 -5.67 -9.95
C GLY A 125 29.36 -6.39 -11.18
N GLU A 126 29.03 -5.68 -12.25
CA GLU A 126 28.57 -6.28 -13.51
C GLU A 126 29.65 -7.18 -14.13
N GLU A 127 30.91 -6.73 -14.17
CA GLU A 127 32.06 -7.52 -14.65
C GLU A 127 32.23 -8.83 -13.84
N MET A 128 32.13 -8.76 -12.52
CA MET A 128 32.16 -9.93 -11.66
C MET A 128 31.02 -10.92 -11.95
N LEU A 129 29.79 -10.39 -12.15
CA LEU A 129 28.65 -11.24 -12.48
C LEU A 129 28.81 -11.93 -13.83
N GLU A 130 29.31 -11.24 -14.85
CA GLU A 130 29.58 -11.84 -16.17
C GLU A 130 30.65 -12.94 -16.09
N GLU A 131 31.71 -12.71 -15.31
CA GLU A 131 32.80 -13.68 -15.17
C GLU A 131 32.41 -14.92 -14.33
N LYS A 132 31.75 -14.70 -13.19
CA LYS A 132 31.54 -15.74 -12.17
C LYS A 132 30.18 -16.45 -12.29
N PHE A 133 29.19 -15.82 -12.93
CA PHE A 133 27.82 -16.33 -13.10
C PHE A 133 27.30 -16.24 -14.54
N PRO A 134 28.07 -16.68 -15.57
CA PRO A 134 27.68 -16.48 -16.97
C PRO A 134 26.41 -17.26 -17.38
N ASN A 135 26.11 -18.34 -16.66
CA ASN A 135 24.99 -19.24 -16.96
C ASN A 135 23.78 -19.04 -16.04
N LYS A 136 23.87 -18.15 -15.07
CA LYS A 136 22.80 -17.85 -14.13
C LYS A 136 22.39 -16.38 -14.24
N ALA A 137 21.10 -16.10 -14.34
CA ALA A 137 20.63 -14.71 -14.23
C ALA A 137 20.86 -14.19 -12.80
N VAL A 138 21.44 -13.00 -12.68
CA VAL A 138 21.69 -12.37 -11.37
C VAL A 138 21.24 -10.91 -11.42
N ILE A 139 20.51 -10.48 -10.38
CA ILE A 139 20.04 -9.10 -10.20
C ILE A 139 20.24 -8.71 -8.74
N ILE A 140 20.98 -7.63 -8.49
CA ILE A 140 21.25 -7.11 -7.14
C ILE A 140 20.71 -5.67 -7.09
N PHE A 141 19.67 -5.45 -6.28
CA PHE A 141 19.02 -4.14 -6.16
C PHE A 141 19.80 -3.20 -5.23
N SER A 142 19.90 -1.94 -5.62
CA SER A 142 20.37 -0.90 -4.71
C SER A 142 19.50 -0.78 -3.46
N ALA A 143 20.06 -0.23 -2.40
CA ALA A 143 19.37 -0.04 -1.13
C ALA A 143 18.10 0.83 -1.29
N ASP A 144 18.16 1.87 -2.13
CA ASP A 144 17.04 2.74 -2.50
C ASP A 144 16.21 2.23 -3.69
N ARG A 145 16.68 1.15 -4.34
CA ARG A 145 16.09 0.52 -5.53
C ARG A 145 15.93 1.41 -6.77
N SER A 146 16.66 2.50 -6.81
CA SER A 146 16.71 3.36 -8.00
C SER A 146 17.44 2.69 -9.17
N CYS A 147 18.33 1.73 -8.89
CA CYS A 147 19.10 0.99 -9.89
C CYS A 147 19.41 -0.45 -9.42
N CYS A 148 20.09 -1.21 -10.27
CA CYS A 148 20.59 -2.53 -9.92
C CYS A 148 21.89 -2.88 -10.65
N ILE A 149 22.62 -3.87 -10.12
CA ILE A 149 23.66 -4.61 -10.82
C ILE A 149 23.00 -5.83 -11.47
N MET A 150 23.25 -6.09 -12.74
CA MET A 150 22.72 -7.27 -13.42
C MET A 150 23.62 -7.74 -14.56
N ASN A 151 23.68 -9.06 -14.77
CA ASN A 151 24.42 -9.62 -15.89
C ASN A 151 23.59 -9.68 -17.18
N GLN A 152 24.26 -9.96 -18.30
CA GLN A 152 23.62 -10.05 -19.61
C GLN A 152 22.54 -11.14 -19.66
N LYS A 153 22.74 -12.24 -18.92
CA LYS A 153 21.73 -13.31 -18.81
C LYS A 153 20.43 -12.80 -18.23
N ALA A 154 20.49 -11.98 -17.17
CA ALA A 154 19.33 -11.35 -16.56
C ALA A 154 18.67 -10.34 -17.51
N ARG A 155 19.46 -9.48 -18.18
CA ARG A 155 18.95 -8.53 -19.19
C ARG A 155 18.17 -9.23 -20.28
N ASN A 156 18.68 -10.35 -20.77
CA ASN A 156 18.03 -11.12 -21.84
C ASN A 156 16.71 -11.76 -21.41
N ILE A 157 16.60 -12.19 -20.14
CA ILE A 157 15.38 -12.84 -19.61
C ILE A 157 14.33 -11.78 -19.24
N TYR A 158 14.71 -10.76 -18.47
CA TYR A 158 13.76 -9.80 -17.88
C TYR A 158 13.54 -8.56 -18.74
N GLN A 159 14.40 -8.28 -19.74
CA GLN A 159 14.28 -7.21 -20.73
C GLN A 159 14.07 -5.80 -20.12
N PHE A 160 14.76 -5.49 -19.01
CA PHE A 160 14.90 -4.15 -18.48
C PHE A 160 16.39 -3.79 -18.26
N SER A 161 16.70 -2.52 -18.11
CA SER A 161 18.06 -2.05 -17.84
C SER A 161 18.30 -1.80 -16.35
N ALA A 162 19.57 -1.60 -15.97
CA ALA A 162 19.92 -1.23 -14.61
C ALA A 162 19.29 0.12 -14.18
N GLU A 163 19.07 1.02 -15.13
CA GLU A 163 18.50 2.35 -14.94
C GLU A 163 16.95 2.32 -14.84
N THR A 164 16.31 1.31 -15.40
CA THR A 164 14.86 1.10 -15.35
C THR A 164 14.46 -0.03 -14.38
N CYS A 165 15.35 -0.32 -13.43
CA CYS A 165 15.18 -1.40 -12.47
C CYS A 165 13.88 -1.29 -11.66
N TYR A 166 13.47 -0.10 -11.30
CA TYR A 166 12.22 0.16 -10.59
C TYR A 166 11.34 1.14 -11.39
N PRO A 167 10.05 0.91 -11.53
CA PRO A 167 9.22 -0.19 -11.01
C PRO A 167 9.23 -1.47 -11.88
N GLU A 168 9.90 -1.46 -13.01
CA GLU A 168 9.84 -2.53 -14.02
C GLU A 168 10.27 -3.90 -13.48
N SER A 169 11.40 -3.93 -12.75
CA SER A 169 11.92 -5.15 -12.13
C SER A 169 10.93 -5.76 -11.15
N TYR A 170 10.22 -4.91 -10.44
CA TYR A 170 9.21 -5.28 -9.46
C TYR A 170 8.19 -6.26 -10.02
N TYR A 171 7.64 -5.97 -11.19
CA TYR A 171 6.62 -6.83 -11.80
C TYR A 171 7.22 -8.05 -12.51
N ARG A 172 8.38 -7.88 -13.17
CA ARG A 172 8.97 -8.93 -13.99
C ARG A 172 9.59 -10.05 -13.18
N ILE A 173 10.15 -9.75 -12.01
CA ILE A 173 10.78 -10.76 -11.15
C ILE A 173 9.89 -11.16 -9.96
N MET A 174 8.74 -10.55 -9.78
CA MET A 174 7.87 -10.78 -8.63
C MET A 174 7.48 -12.26 -8.50
N ARG A 175 7.22 -12.94 -9.61
CA ARG A 175 6.95 -14.37 -9.64
C ARG A 175 8.08 -15.20 -9.04
N GLU A 176 9.32 -14.82 -9.28
CA GLU A 176 10.50 -15.57 -8.85
C GLU A 176 10.66 -15.58 -7.33
N TYR A 177 10.58 -14.41 -6.71
CA TYR A 177 10.76 -14.34 -5.26
C TYR A 177 9.48 -14.71 -4.47
N LEU A 178 8.29 -14.50 -5.02
CA LEU A 178 7.05 -14.92 -4.40
C LEU A 178 6.82 -16.44 -4.49
N ASN A 179 7.50 -17.15 -5.37
CA ASN A 179 7.48 -18.61 -5.41
C ASN A 179 8.39 -19.27 -4.36
N ASP A 180 9.31 -18.53 -3.71
CA ASP A 180 10.05 -19.05 -2.55
C ASP A 180 9.16 -18.98 -1.29
N ARG A 181 8.46 -20.08 -1.01
CA ARG A 181 7.48 -20.18 0.09
C ARG A 181 8.09 -19.88 1.46
N GLU A 182 9.31 -20.31 1.71
CA GLU A 182 9.98 -20.07 3.00
C GLU A 182 10.36 -18.59 3.17
N PHE A 183 10.79 -17.96 2.08
CA PHE A 183 11.04 -16.53 2.07
C PHE A 183 9.73 -15.77 2.35
N ILE A 184 8.65 -16.07 1.63
CA ILE A 184 7.36 -15.39 1.79
C ILE A 184 6.78 -15.56 3.21
N LYS A 185 6.84 -16.76 3.77
CA LYS A 185 6.37 -17.02 5.14
C LYS A 185 7.10 -16.14 6.16
N LYS A 186 8.43 -16.10 6.05
CA LYS A 186 9.25 -15.26 6.92
C LYS A 186 8.93 -13.78 6.75
N GLU A 187 8.95 -13.29 5.53
CA GLU A 187 8.75 -11.87 5.24
C GLU A 187 7.34 -11.39 5.61
N PHE A 188 6.30 -12.20 5.37
CA PHE A 188 4.95 -11.84 5.78
C PHE A 188 4.76 -11.87 7.29
N SER A 189 5.41 -12.81 7.99
CA SER A 189 5.44 -12.81 9.46
C SER A 189 6.11 -11.56 10.01
N ASP A 190 7.23 -11.14 9.43
CA ASP A 190 7.95 -9.95 9.86
C ASP A 190 7.20 -8.66 9.49
N TYR A 191 6.55 -8.63 8.32
CA TYR A 191 5.63 -7.57 7.92
C TYR A 191 4.47 -7.41 8.91
N MET A 192 3.78 -8.49 9.29
CA MET A 192 2.71 -8.45 10.29
C MET A 192 3.19 -7.89 11.63
N LYS A 193 4.36 -8.34 12.11
CA LYS A 193 4.96 -7.82 13.36
C LYS A 193 5.29 -6.34 13.26
N MET A 194 5.88 -5.93 12.14
CA MET A 194 6.23 -4.54 11.88
C MET A 194 4.98 -3.66 11.86
N MET A 195 3.92 -4.05 11.15
CA MET A 195 2.65 -3.31 11.09
C MET A 195 2.00 -3.24 12.48
N ASN A 196 1.92 -4.37 13.21
CA ASN A 196 1.34 -4.41 14.56
C ASN A 196 2.13 -3.55 15.55
N SER A 197 3.47 -3.51 15.47
CA SER A 197 4.31 -2.67 16.34
C SER A 197 4.04 -1.17 16.17
N ARG A 198 3.42 -0.78 15.06
CA ARG A 198 3.00 0.58 14.73
C ARG A 198 1.51 0.84 14.97
N GLY A 199 0.82 -0.11 15.61
CA GLY A 199 -0.61 -0.01 15.90
C GLY A 199 -1.52 -0.32 14.72
N VAL A 200 -0.96 -0.73 13.57
CA VAL A 200 -1.75 -1.15 12.40
C VAL A 200 -2.28 -2.57 12.63
N THR A 201 -3.58 -2.74 12.59
CA THR A 201 -4.28 -4.02 12.79
C THR A 201 -5.05 -4.48 11.55
N THR A 202 -5.18 -3.60 10.57
CA THR A 202 -5.88 -3.87 9.32
C THR A 202 -5.13 -3.22 8.17
N VAL A 203 -4.99 -3.94 7.08
CA VAL A 203 -4.40 -3.42 5.83
C VAL A 203 -5.34 -3.63 4.66
N LYS A 204 -5.30 -2.72 3.71
CA LYS A 204 -5.80 -2.95 2.36
C LYS A 204 -4.60 -3.14 1.44
N GLU A 205 -4.38 -4.36 1.06
CA GLU A 205 -3.22 -4.84 0.33
C GLU A 205 -3.49 -4.80 -1.18
N MET A 206 -2.58 -4.23 -1.96
CA MET A 206 -2.86 -3.81 -3.33
C MET A 206 -2.32 -4.74 -4.41
N GLY A 207 -1.78 -5.85 -4.17
CA GLY A 207 -1.12 -6.59 -5.24
C GLY A 207 -1.05 -8.09 -5.04
N PHE A 208 -2.15 -8.71 -4.61
CA PHE A 208 -2.20 -10.16 -4.54
C PHE A 208 -2.96 -10.73 -5.73
N ASP A 209 -2.23 -11.05 -6.76
CA ASP A 209 -2.75 -11.75 -7.92
C ASP A 209 -2.37 -13.22 -7.88
N ASP A 210 -3.21 -14.06 -8.49
CA ASP A 210 -3.21 -15.50 -8.31
C ASP A 210 -1.95 -16.23 -8.83
N PHE A 211 -1.26 -15.61 -9.75
CA PHE A 211 -0.09 -16.24 -10.37
C PHE A 211 1.14 -16.38 -9.46
N TYR A 212 1.04 -15.90 -8.20
CA TYR A 212 2.10 -16.03 -7.20
C TYR A 212 1.86 -17.12 -6.16
N GLY A 213 0.64 -17.68 -6.09
CA GLY A 213 0.28 -18.66 -5.06
C GLY A 213 0.20 -18.13 -3.64
N PHE A 214 0.31 -16.81 -3.46
CA PHE A 214 0.34 -16.18 -2.15
C PHE A 214 -1.02 -16.23 -1.44
N THR A 215 -2.11 -16.23 -2.19
CA THR A 215 -3.47 -16.35 -1.67
C THR A 215 -3.71 -17.67 -0.94
N ASP A 216 -3.09 -18.77 -1.38
CA ASP A 216 -3.17 -20.06 -0.69
C ASP A 216 -2.48 -19.99 0.68
N TYR A 217 -1.35 -19.32 0.77
CA TYR A 217 -0.65 -19.11 2.04
C TYR A 217 -1.46 -18.23 3.01
N LEU A 218 -2.10 -17.17 2.53
CA LEU A 218 -3.00 -16.36 3.34
C LEU A 218 -4.15 -17.22 3.93
N LYS A 219 -4.69 -18.13 3.12
CA LYS A 219 -5.74 -19.04 3.57
C LYS A 219 -5.26 -19.98 4.68
N GLU A 220 -4.05 -20.52 4.55
CA GLU A 220 -3.43 -21.32 5.60
C GLU A 220 -3.29 -20.55 6.92
N LEU A 221 -2.83 -19.28 6.86
CA LEU A 221 -2.70 -18.42 8.04
C LEU A 221 -4.06 -18.09 8.70
N GLU A 222 -5.11 -17.90 7.90
CA GLU A 222 -6.45 -17.69 8.44
C GLU A 222 -6.98 -18.95 9.13
N ASP A 223 -6.79 -20.11 8.51
CA ASP A 223 -7.27 -21.40 9.03
C ASP A 223 -6.50 -21.86 10.29
N SER A 224 -5.22 -21.53 10.40
CA SER A 224 -4.40 -21.82 11.61
C SER A 224 -4.58 -20.78 12.72
N GLU A 225 -5.33 -19.71 12.50
CA GLU A 225 -5.51 -18.57 13.41
C GLU A 225 -4.22 -17.77 13.70
N ASP A 226 -3.15 -17.98 12.93
CA ASP A 226 -1.86 -17.29 13.07
C ASP A 226 -1.85 -15.89 12.44
N LEU A 227 -2.89 -15.53 11.71
CA LEU A 227 -3.01 -14.22 11.08
C LEU A 227 -3.35 -13.14 12.13
N ASN A 228 -2.40 -12.27 12.42
CA ASN A 228 -2.54 -11.17 13.37
C ASN A 228 -2.93 -9.82 12.72
N LEU A 229 -3.09 -9.80 11.41
CA LEU A 229 -3.40 -8.61 10.62
C LEU A 229 -4.64 -8.90 9.76
N ARG A 230 -5.69 -8.08 9.86
CA ARG A 230 -6.80 -8.19 8.90
C ARG A 230 -6.32 -7.71 7.54
N THR A 231 -6.52 -8.53 6.52
CA THR A 231 -6.03 -8.27 5.17
C THR A 231 -7.19 -8.19 4.19
N PHE A 232 -7.48 -6.99 3.73
CA PHE A 232 -8.38 -6.75 2.61
C PHE A 232 -7.53 -6.61 1.36
N PHE A 233 -7.45 -7.64 0.52
CA PHE A 233 -6.59 -7.60 -0.64
C PHE A 233 -7.35 -7.26 -1.92
N MET A 234 -6.64 -6.64 -2.86
CA MET A 234 -7.12 -6.26 -4.18
C MET A 234 -6.30 -6.95 -5.26
N SER A 235 -6.86 -7.06 -6.45
CA SER A 235 -6.12 -7.40 -7.66
C SER A 235 -5.60 -6.13 -8.33
N GLN A 236 -4.32 -6.11 -8.65
CA GLN A 236 -3.68 -5.07 -9.47
C GLN A 236 -3.01 -5.74 -10.67
N PRO A 237 -3.77 -6.09 -11.71
CA PRO A 237 -3.21 -6.73 -12.88
C PRO A 237 -2.25 -5.78 -13.59
N VAL A 238 -1.02 -6.22 -13.81
CA VAL A 238 0.01 -5.46 -14.50
C VAL A 238 0.35 -6.14 -15.81
N GLY A 239 0.14 -5.42 -16.91
CA GLY A 239 0.32 -5.95 -18.27
C GLY A 239 -0.75 -6.93 -18.72
N GLU A 240 -1.77 -7.17 -17.89
CA GLU A 240 -2.93 -8.02 -18.18
C GLU A 240 -4.22 -7.24 -17.88
N GLY A 241 -5.34 -7.62 -18.50
CA GLY A 241 -6.63 -7.02 -18.22
C GLY A 241 -7.24 -7.49 -16.90
N MET A 242 -8.29 -6.80 -16.44
CA MET A 242 -9.08 -7.17 -15.27
C MET A 242 -9.60 -8.62 -15.36
N ASN A 243 -9.41 -9.40 -14.29
CA ASN A 243 -9.83 -10.81 -14.23
C ASN A 243 -11.01 -11.01 -13.26
N LEU A 244 -12.24 -10.94 -13.77
CA LEU A 244 -13.46 -11.17 -12.98
C LEU A 244 -13.61 -12.63 -12.51
N VAL A 245 -13.06 -13.61 -13.25
CA VAL A 245 -13.09 -15.02 -12.83
C VAL A 245 -12.27 -15.22 -11.58
N TYR A 246 -11.07 -14.65 -11.54
CA TYR A 246 -10.24 -14.60 -10.33
C TYR A 246 -10.96 -13.92 -9.18
N ALA A 247 -11.53 -12.74 -9.40
CA ALA A 247 -12.23 -11.98 -8.37
C ALA A 247 -13.40 -12.75 -7.72
N ARG A 248 -14.21 -13.45 -8.54
CA ARG A 248 -15.31 -14.31 -8.03
C ARG A 248 -14.76 -15.45 -7.17
N ARG A 249 -13.73 -16.15 -7.64
CA ARG A 249 -13.07 -17.23 -6.90
C ARG A 249 -12.54 -16.74 -5.55
N MET A 250 -11.84 -15.60 -5.51
CA MET A 250 -11.30 -15.04 -4.28
C MET A 250 -12.40 -14.62 -3.31
N ARG A 251 -13.49 -14.03 -3.80
CA ARG A 251 -14.65 -13.68 -2.95
C ARG A 251 -15.30 -14.92 -2.33
N GLU A 252 -15.37 -16.03 -3.06
CA GLU A 252 -15.93 -17.31 -2.58
C GLU A 252 -14.98 -18.01 -1.60
N GLN A 253 -13.69 -17.97 -1.85
CA GLN A 253 -12.64 -18.60 -1.04
C GLN A 253 -12.46 -17.91 0.31
N PHE A 254 -12.47 -16.57 0.34
CA PHE A 254 -12.19 -15.78 1.53
C PHE A 254 -13.46 -15.23 2.17
N THR A 255 -14.17 -16.11 2.90
CA THR A 255 -15.40 -15.79 3.63
C THR A 255 -15.18 -15.67 5.14
N GLY A 256 -13.95 -15.89 5.64
CA GLY A 256 -13.55 -15.80 7.06
C GLY A 256 -13.67 -14.38 7.65
N ASN A 257 -13.09 -14.17 8.81
CA ASN A 257 -13.20 -12.90 9.54
C ASN A 257 -12.00 -11.97 9.34
N LYS A 258 -10.87 -12.48 8.84
CA LYS A 258 -9.62 -11.73 8.77
C LYS A 258 -9.19 -11.41 7.34
N ILE A 259 -9.58 -12.21 6.35
CA ILE A 259 -9.24 -11.99 4.95
C ILE A 259 -10.49 -11.75 4.11
N ARG A 260 -10.42 -10.80 3.21
CA ARG A 260 -11.46 -10.51 2.22
C ARG A 260 -10.83 -10.06 0.91
N PHE A 261 -11.38 -10.52 -0.19
CA PHE A 261 -11.12 -9.89 -1.48
C PHE A 261 -11.91 -8.57 -1.56
N SER A 262 -11.21 -7.46 -1.79
CA SER A 262 -11.78 -6.11 -1.75
C SER A 262 -12.14 -5.55 -3.12
N GLY A 263 -11.59 -6.08 -4.21
CA GLY A 263 -11.84 -5.60 -5.56
C GLY A 263 -10.56 -5.34 -6.35
N PHE A 264 -10.54 -4.28 -7.15
CA PHE A 264 -9.45 -4.00 -8.09
C PHE A 264 -8.78 -2.65 -7.81
N ASN A 265 -7.49 -2.61 -8.08
CA ASN A 265 -6.67 -1.40 -8.08
C ASN A 265 -5.99 -1.24 -9.44
N ARG A 266 -5.83 0.01 -9.90
CA ARG A 266 -5.12 0.33 -11.16
C ARG A 266 -4.62 1.76 -11.12
N MET A 267 -3.45 1.98 -11.73
CA MET A 267 -2.99 3.32 -12.09
C MET A 267 -3.82 3.86 -13.26
N THR A 268 -4.35 5.07 -13.14
CA THR A 268 -5.04 5.77 -14.22
C THR A 268 -4.06 6.62 -14.99
N ASP A 269 -3.40 7.55 -14.31
CA ASP A 269 -2.34 8.40 -14.85
C ASP A 269 -1.02 8.16 -14.09
N GLY A 270 0.04 8.84 -14.50
CA GLY A 270 1.33 8.81 -13.82
C GLY A 270 1.55 10.02 -12.93
N THR A 271 2.83 10.27 -12.56
CA THR A 271 3.17 11.35 -11.63
C THR A 271 3.19 12.72 -12.32
N ILE A 272 2.73 13.76 -11.62
CA ILE A 272 2.75 15.15 -12.09
C ILE A 272 4.21 15.61 -12.29
N ALA A 273 5.12 15.24 -11.40
CA ALA A 273 6.54 15.58 -11.48
C ALA A 273 7.21 15.07 -12.78
N SER A 274 6.73 13.96 -13.35
CA SER A 274 7.21 13.42 -14.63
C SER A 274 6.37 13.85 -15.85
N TYR A 275 5.44 14.78 -15.68
CA TYR A 275 4.50 15.25 -16.71
C TYR A 275 3.54 14.15 -17.21
N LYS A 276 3.29 13.13 -16.40
CA LYS A 276 2.40 12.00 -16.71
C LYS A 276 1.08 12.04 -15.97
N GLY A 277 0.91 12.95 -15.01
CA GLY A 277 -0.39 13.27 -14.43
C GLY A 277 -1.29 13.90 -15.48
N ASP A 278 -2.51 13.43 -15.65
CA ASP A 278 -3.44 14.01 -16.64
C ASP A 278 -4.14 15.24 -16.06
N LEU A 279 -3.90 16.39 -16.67
CA LEU A 279 -4.41 17.68 -16.26
C LEU A 279 -5.56 18.15 -17.16
N LYS A 280 -6.50 18.95 -16.62
CA LYS A 280 -7.55 19.63 -17.41
C LYS A 280 -7.00 20.73 -18.30
N GLU A 281 -5.95 21.41 -17.84
CA GLU A 281 -5.26 22.47 -18.57
C GLU A 281 -3.78 22.10 -18.72
N PRO A 282 -3.08 22.59 -19.77
CA PRO A 282 -1.69 22.26 -19.99
C PRO A 282 -0.78 22.51 -18.78
N TYR A 283 0.28 21.72 -18.66
CA TYR A 283 1.35 21.98 -17.73
C TYR A 283 1.97 23.37 -17.91
N GLU A 284 2.54 23.92 -16.85
CA GLU A 284 3.19 25.23 -16.92
C GLU A 284 4.30 25.22 -17.97
N ASN A 285 4.24 26.18 -18.89
CA ASN A 285 5.18 26.30 -20.03
C ASN A 285 5.22 25.10 -21.00
N GLN A 286 4.14 24.32 -21.07
CA GLN A 286 3.95 23.21 -22.02
C GLN A 286 2.66 23.41 -22.83
N ASP A 287 2.52 22.68 -23.91
CA ASP A 287 1.34 22.67 -24.78
C ASP A 287 0.51 21.37 -24.68
N PHE A 288 0.80 20.55 -23.68
CA PHE A 288 0.10 19.28 -23.43
C PHE A 288 -0.37 19.16 -21.97
N CYS A 289 -1.42 18.38 -21.76
CA CYS A 289 -2.02 18.09 -20.45
C CYS A 289 -1.51 16.80 -19.82
N CYS A 290 -1.02 15.87 -20.63
CA CYS A 290 -0.42 14.62 -20.21
C CYS A 290 0.59 14.16 -21.27
N LYS A 291 1.75 13.67 -20.83
CA LYS A 291 2.77 13.17 -21.74
C LYS A 291 2.42 11.82 -22.35
N ASP A 292 1.74 10.98 -21.58
CA ASP A 292 1.33 9.64 -22.00
C ASP A 292 -0.22 9.59 -22.11
N PRO A 293 -0.79 8.98 -23.15
CA PRO A 293 -2.24 8.87 -23.28
C PRO A 293 -2.83 7.94 -22.21
N VAL A 294 -3.95 8.34 -21.60
CA VAL A 294 -4.67 7.52 -20.61
C VAL A 294 -5.81 6.76 -21.28
N PRO A 295 -5.92 5.43 -21.12
CA PRO A 295 -6.92 4.61 -21.79
C PRO A 295 -8.29 4.63 -21.07
N TYR A 296 -8.94 5.79 -21.00
CA TYR A 296 -10.19 5.98 -20.26
C TYR A 296 -11.35 5.09 -20.69
N GLU A 297 -11.47 4.76 -21.97
CA GLU A 297 -12.54 3.89 -22.47
C GLU A 297 -12.40 2.46 -21.91
N GLU A 298 -11.18 1.95 -21.83
CA GLU A 298 -10.89 0.65 -21.22
C GLU A 298 -11.16 0.69 -19.72
N ILE A 299 -10.69 1.74 -19.02
CA ILE A 299 -10.90 1.92 -17.58
C ILE A 299 -12.40 1.97 -17.27
N GLU A 300 -13.19 2.74 -18.04
CA GLU A 300 -14.63 2.82 -17.85
C GLU A 300 -15.30 1.46 -18.03
N LYS A 301 -14.96 0.73 -19.08
CA LYS A 301 -15.49 -0.61 -19.34
C LYS A 301 -15.21 -1.55 -18.17
N ASP A 302 -13.98 -1.57 -17.68
CA ASP A 302 -13.57 -2.44 -16.56
C ASP A 302 -14.27 -2.05 -15.26
N VAL A 303 -14.33 -0.76 -14.95
CA VAL A 303 -15.02 -0.26 -13.75
C VAL A 303 -16.50 -0.65 -13.76
N LEU A 304 -17.20 -0.40 -14.87
CA LEU A 304 -18.64 -0.71 -14.97
C LEU A 304 -18.91 -2.22 -14.91
N ALA A 305 -18.03 -3.04 -15.53
CA ALA A 305 -18.16 -4.49 -15.47
C ALA A 305 -17.97 -5.04 -14.04
N ALA A 306 -16.97 -4.56 -13.31
CA ALA A 306 -16.74 -4.96 -11.93
C ALA A 306 -17.85 -4.44 -10.99
N ASP A 307 -18.29 -3.17 -11.17
CA ASP A 307 -19.38 -2.60 -10.39
C ASP A 307 -20.70 -3.37 -10.58
N ALA A 308 -20.95 -3.87 -11.80
CA ALA A 308 -22.11 -4.71 -12.09
C ALA A 308 -22.14 -6.00 -11.27
N GLU A 309 -20.99 -6.50 -10.83
CA GLU A 309 -20.82 -7.70 -10.00
C GLU A 309 -20.52 -7.39 -8.53
N ASP A 310 -20.74 -6.13 -8.13
CA ASP A 310 -20.54 -5.68 -6.76
C ASP A 310 -19.07 -5.74 -6.27
N PHE A 311 -18.11 -5.55 -7.19
CA PHE A 311 -16.72 -5.31 -6.86
C PHE A 311 -16.41 -3.82 -6.84
N ARG A 312 -15.55 -3.40 -5.91
CA ARG A 312 -15.07 -2.02 -5.84
C ARG A 312 -13.83 -1.80 -6.69
N TRP A 313 -13.57 -0.54 -6.99
CA TRP A 313 -12.31 -0.06 -7.54
C TRP A 313 -11.65 0.95 -6.62
N SER A 314 -10.32 0.90 -6.56
CA SER A 314 -9.44 1.98 -6.14
C SER A 314 -8.65 2.41 -7.37
N LEU A 315 -8.93 3.57 -7.92
CA LEU A 315 -8.21 4.12 -9.07
C LEU A 315 -7.20 5.17 -8.59
N HIS A 316 -5.92 4.98 -8.93
CA HIS A 316 -4.91 6.00 -8.68
C HIS A 316 -5.10 7.16 -9.65
N ALA A 317 -5.03 8.40 -9.15
CA ALA A 317 -5.03 9.59 -9.98
C ALA A 317 -4.29 10.74 -9.28
N GLN A 318 -3.30 11.32 -9.96
CA GLN A 318 -2.59 12.51 -9.48
C GLN A 318 -3.15 13.80 -10.09
N GLY A 319 -3.41 13.83 -11.38
CA GLY A 319 -3.87 15.01 -12.08
C GLY A 319 -5.37 15.26 -11.99
N ASP A 320 -5.80 16.53 -12.04
CA ASP A 320 -7.20 16.93 -11.96
C ASP A 320 -8.02 16.50 -13.21
N GLY A 321 -7.38 16.30 -14.35
CA GLY A 321 -7.98 15.68 -15.54
C GLY A 321 -8.36 14.22 -15.29
N ALA A 322 -7.43 13.43 -14.72
CA ALA A 322 -7.70 12.05 -14.36
C ALA A 322 -8.78 11.93 -13.29
N VAL A 323 -8.72 12.75 -12.22
CA VAL A 323 -9.77 12.82 -11.18
C VAL A 323 -11.12 13.16 -11.79
N GLY A 324 -11.17 14.13 -12.73
CA GLY A 324 -12.39 14.51 -13.43
C GLY A 324 -12.98 13.36 -14.25
N LYS A 325 -12.14 12.65 -15.01
CA LYS A 325 -12.57 11.48 -15.80
C LYS A 325 -13.08 10.34 -14.94
N ILE A 326 -12.38 10.02 -13.84
CA ILE A 326 -12.85 9.03 -12.88
C ILE A 326 -14.17 9.46 -12.25
N THR A 327 -14.36 10.75 -11.97
CA THR A 327 -15.64 11.29 -11.47
C THR A 327 -16.78 11.01 -12.44
N GLU A 328 -16.59 11.25 -13.75
CA GLU A 328 -17.57 10.92 -14.79
C GLU A 328 -17.91 9.42 -14.83
N ILE A 329 -16.89 8.55 -14.72
CA ILE A 329 -17.05 7.08 -14.69
C ILE A 329 -17.85 6.65 -13.45
N TYR A 330 -17.46 7.13 -12.27
CA TYR A 330 -18.12 6.73 -11.01
C TYR A 330 -19.56 7.23 -10.90
N GLN A 331 -19.90 8.33 -11.59
CA GLN A 331 -21.30 8.75 -11.69
C GLN A 331 -22.19 7.74 -12.42
N LYS A 332 -21.63 6.87 -13.28
CA LYS A 332 -22.36 5.81 -14.00
C LYS A 332 -22.53 4.53 -13.16
N CYS A 333 -21.77 4.35 -12.08
CA CYS A 333 -21.81 3.19 -11.22
C CYS A 333 -23.09 3.10 -10.38
N LYS A 334 -23.38 1.91 -9.85
CA LYS A 334 -24.55 1.62 -9.02
C LYS A 334 -24.57 2.47 -7.75
N LYS A 335 -25.75 2.97 -7.41
CA LYS A 335 -26.00 3.79 -6.21
C LYS A 335 -27.13 3.24 -5.34
N VAL A 336 -26.98 3.40 -4.03
CA VAL A 336 -28.01 3.18 -3.03
C VAL A 336 -28.16 4.46 -2.23
N GLN A 337 -29.36 5.03 -2.19
CA GLN A 337 -29.64 6.30 -1.53
C GLN A 337 -28.70 7.45 -1.99
N GLY A 338 -28.38 7.49 -3.28
CA GLY A 338 -27.52 8.51 -3.89
C GLY A 338 -26.01 8.30 -3.70
N LYS A 339 -25.57 7.33 -2.90
CA LYS A 339 -24.16 6.98 -2.67
C LYS A 339 -23.76 5.74 -3.45
N LEU A 340 -22.51 5.65 -3.86
CA LEU A 340 -21.96 4.48 -4.54
C LEU A 340 -22.13 3.22 -3.70
N LYS A 341 -22.81 2.20 -4.26
CA LYS A 341 -23.05 0.93 -3.59
C LYS A 341 -21.76 0.24 -3.18
N ASN A 342 -20.78 0.21 -4.08
CA ASN A 342 -19.54 -0.53 -3.93
C ASN A 342 -18.39 0.30 -3.33
N ARG A 343 -18.69 1.52 -2.85
CA ARG A 343 -17.73 2.40 -2.15
C ARG A 343 -16.40 2.52 -2.88
N HIS A 344 -16.44 2.84 -4.18
CA HIS A 344 -15.23 3.09 -4.97
C HIS A 344 -14.36 4.18 -4.34
N ALA A 345 -13.06 4.10 -4.57
CA ALA A 345 -12.09 5.02 -4.05
C ALA A 345 -11.23 5.63 -5.18
N ILE A 346 -10.63 6.76 -4.89
CA ILE A 346 -9.53 7.33 -5.66
C ILE A 346 -8.34 7.43 -4.72
N THR A 347 -7.17 6.98 -5.16
CA THR A 347 -5.94 7.03 -4.38
C THR A 347 -5.07 8.19 -4.87
N ASP A 348 -4.22 8.69 -3.98
CA ASP A 348 -3.30 9.78 -4.20
C ASP A 348 -3.97 11.17 -4.24
N MET A 349 -4.64 11.55 -5.32
CA MET A 349 -5.37 12.82 -5.46
C MET A 349 -4.51 14.06 -5.15
N GLU A 350 -3.32 14.14 -5.77
CA GLU A 350 -2.40 15.24 -5.49
C GLU A 350 -2.93 16.60 -5.94
N PHE A 351 -3.37 16.70 -7.20
CA PHE A 351 -3.91 17.93 -7.76
C PHE A 351 -5.37 17.74 -8.18
N THR A 352 -6.28 18.57 -7.66
CA THR A 352 -7.72 18.32 -7.77
C THR A 352 -8.53 19.59 -8.04
N ASP A 353 -9.55 19.47 -8.90
CA ASP A 353 -10.54 20.53 -9.11
C ASP A 353 -11.60 20.50 -7.99
N PRO A 354 -11.84 21.60 -7.28
CA PRO A 354 -12.88 21.69 -6.27
C PRO A 354 -14.28 21.26 -6.70
N LYS A 355 -14.64 21.44 -7.98
CA LYS A 355 -15.95 21.04 -8.53
C LYS A 355 -16.10 19.52 -8.56
N ASP A 356 -15.05 18.81 -8.93
CA ASP A 356 -15.06 17.35 -8.93
C ASP A 356 -15.15 16.80 -7.51
N LEU A 357 -14.43 17.41 -6.55
CA LEU A 357 -14.50 17.04 -5.14
C LEU A 357 -15.94 17.14 -4.59
N GLU A 358 -16.71 18.14 -4.98
CA GLU A 358 -18.12 18.29 -4.58
C GLU A 358 -19.01 17.17 -5.14
N ILE A 359 -18.74 16.72 -6.37
CA ILE A 359 -19.46 15.59 -6.97
C ILE A 359 -19.06 14.29 -6.25
N LEU A 360 -17.76 14.05 -6.06
CA LEU A 360 -17.21 12.86 -5.40
C LEU A 360 -17.74 12.72 -3.97
N GLY A 361 -17.78 13.81 -3.21
CA GLY A 361 -18.36 13.83 -1.87
C GLY A 361 -19.85 13.51 -1.85
N ARG A 362 -20.61 14.07 -2.82
CA ARG A 362 -22.04 13.80 -2.98
C ARG A 362 -22.33 12.32 -3.25
N ILE A 363 -21.55 11.68 -4.11
CA ILE A 363 -21.73 10.26 -4.43
C ILE A 363 -21.02 9.31 -3.46
N GLY A 364 -20.27 9.83 -2.49
CA GLY A 364 -19.65 9.06 -1.38
C GLY A 364 -18.40 8.31 -1.76
N VAL A 365 -17.54 8.88 -2.60
CA VAL A 365 -16.21 8.34 -2.92
C VAL A 365 -15.30 8.44 -1.70
N THR A 366 -14.40 7.48 -1.53
CA THR A 366 -13.33 7.53 -0.55
C THR A 366 -12.05 8.07 -1.20
N ALA A 367 -11.44 9.09 -0.60
CA ALA A 367 -10.09 9.51 -0.92
C ALA A 367 -9.10 8.70 -0.05
N GLU A 368 -8.25 7.91 -0.67
CA GLU A 368 -7.20 7.14 -0.01
C GLU A 368 -5.89 7.90 -0.17
N LEU A 369 -5.47 8.59 0.89
CA LEU A 369 -4.42 9.61 0.84
C LEU A 369 -3.14 9.11 1.51
N TYR A 370 -2.00 9.39 0.90
CA TYR A 370 -0.69 9.06 1.44
C TYR A 370 -0.23 10.18 2.36
N PHE A 371 -0.21 9.91 3.66
CA PHE A 371 0.04 10.95 4.65
C PHE A 371 1.48 11.47 4.62
N GLN A 372 2.45 10.61 4.38
CA GLN A 372 3.86 10.96 4.39
C GLN A 372 4.35 11.61 3.09
N ILE A 373 3.56 11.66 2.02
CA ILE A 373 4.01 12.17 0.72
C ILE A 373 4.52 13.61 0.80
N MET A 374 3.95 14.41 1.70
CA MET A 374 4.38 15.79 1.93
C MET A 374 5.72 15.92 2.66
N SER A 375 6.24 14.83 3.23
CA SER A 375 7.52 14.81 3.97
C SER A 375 8.64 14.06 3.24
N LEU A 376 8.39 13.59 2.00
CA LEU A 376 9.38 12.87 1.21
C LEU A 376 10.49 13.80 0.71
N ASP A 377 10.14 15.02 0.36
CA ASP A 377 11.07 16.04 -0.12
C ASP A 377 11.10 17.27 0.81
N PRO A 378 12.19 18.02 0.85
CA PRO A 378 12.21 19.35 1.48
C PRO A 378 11.13 20.26 0.90
N ALA A 379 10.48 21.05 1.76
CA ALA A 379 9.33 21.88 1.38
C ALA A 379 9.62 22.85 0.21
N ASP A 380 10.84 23.41 0.13
CA ASP A 380 11.26 24.29 -0.95
C ASP A 380 11.39 23.56 -2.29
N VAL A 381 11.89 22.32 -2.29
CA VAL A 381 11.96 21.45 -3.48
C VAL A 381 10.55 21.17 -3.99
N LEU A 382 9.67 20.77 -3.09
CA LEU A 382 8.28 20.45 -3.38
C LEU A 382 7.52 21.66 -3.96
N ILE A 383 7.63 22.83 -3.32
CA ILE A 383 7.00 24.07 -3.78
C ILE A 383 7.54 24.48 -5.17
N ASN A 384 8.83 24.32 -5.41
CA ASN A 384 9.43 24.61 -6.71
C ASN A 384 8.93 23.65 -7.79
N ASN A 385 8.81 22.36 -7.50
CA ASN A 385 8.24 21.38 -8.44
C ASN A 385 6.79 21.72 -8.80
N ILE A 386 5.96 22.08 -7.82
CA ILE A 386 4.57 22.51 -8.07
C ILE A 386 4.53 23.76 -8.97
N LYS A 387 5.38 24.78 -8.69
CA LYS A 387 5.44 25.98 -9.51
C LYS A 387 5.87 25.72 -10.95
N GLN A 388 6.82 24.80 -11.14
CA GLN A 388 7.32 24.45 -12.47
C GLN A 388 6.36 23.60 -13.29
N THR A 389 5.57 22.75 -12.65
CA THR A 389 4.64 21.81 -13.32
C THR A 389 3.23 22.37 -13.46
N ILE A 390 2.68 22.95 -12.41
CA ILE A 390 1.28 23.39 -12.31
C ILE A 390 1.15 24.91 -12.37
N GLY A 391 2.19 25.64 -11.99
CA GLY A 391 2.15 27.10 -11.85
C GLY A 391 1.65 27.53 -10.45
N THR A 392 2.00 28.78 -10.10
CA THR A 392 1.72 29.32 -8.76
C THR A 392 0.22 29.45 -8.48
N GLU A 393 -0.57 29.90 -9.45
CA GLU A 393 -2.01 30.16 -9.25
C GLU A 393 -2.82 28.87 -9.06
N ARG A 394 -2.49 27.84 -9.82
CA ARG A 394 -3.17 26.53 -9.71
C ARG A 394 -2.65 25.71 -8.56
N GLY A 395 -1.40 25.90 -8.15
CA GLY A 395 -0.74 25.16 -7.08
C GLY A 395 -1.47 25.15 -5.74
N LYS A 396 -2.35 26.13 -5.49
CA LYS A 396 -3.22 26.18 -4.30
C LYS A 396 -4.20 25.01 -4.19
N TYR A 397 -4.43 24.27 -5.26
CA TYR A 397 -5.30 23.09 -5.28
C TYR A 397 -4.53 21.76 -5.10
N TYR A 398 -3.23 21.85 -4.90
CA TYR A 398 -2.39 20.70 -4.60
C TYR A 398 -2.67 20.22 -3.17
N TRP A 399 -2.82 18.89 -2.98
CA TRP A 399 -3.19 18.25 -1.71
C TRP A 399 -4.32 18.94 -0.95
N ASN A 400 -5.39 19.26 -1.63
CA ASN A 400 -6.52 20.03 -1.10
C ASN A 400 -7.41 19.19 -0.16
N ARG A 401 -6.80 18.56 0.85
CA ARG A 401 -7.43 17.60 1.78
C ARG A 401 -8.59 18.22 2.55
N ARG A 402 -8.46 19.49 2.95
CA ARG A 402 -9.53 20.21 3.64
C ARG A 402 -10.76 20.32 2.76
N LYS A 403 -10.61 20.71 1.49
CA LYS A 403 -11.74 20.78 0.55
C LYS A 403 -12.36 19.41 0.29
N MET A 404 -11.57 18.33 0.24
CA MET A 404 -12.09 16.97 0.15
C MET A 404 -13.03 16.67 1.33
N GLN A 405 -12.59 16.95 2.55
CA GLN A 405 -13.39 16.75 3.76
C GLN A 405 -14.65 17.63 3.75
N ASP A 406 -14.52 18.91 3.47
CA ASP A 406 -15.64 19.88 3.44
C ASP A 406 -16.67 19.53 2.33
N SER A 407 -16.25 18.84 1.28
CA SER A 407 -17.12 18.29 0.23
C SER A 407 -17.86 17.03 0.64
N GLY A 408 -17.59 16.47 1.82
CA GLY A 408 -18.24 15.27 2.35
C GLY A 408 -17.66 13.95 1.82
N MET A 409 -16.44 13.97 1.28
CA MET A 409 -15.71 12.75 0.95
C MET A 409 -15.30 12.00 2.22
N ASN A 410 -15.24 10.67 2.13
CA ASN A 410 -14.58 9.89 3.17
C ASN A 410 -13.07 9.96 2.95
N LEU A 411 -12.32 10.40 3.96
CA LEU A 411 -10.87 10.40 3.91
C LEU A 411 -10.33 9.18 4.65
N SER A 412 -9.34 8.53 4.08
CA SER A 412 -8.60 7.45 4.74
C SER A 412 -7.11 7.63 4.56
N GLY A 413 -6.35 7.20 5.56
CA GLY A 413 -4.90 7.29 5.55
C GLY A 413 -4.25 6.03 5.03
N ALA A 414 -3.16 6.19 4.31
CA ALA A 414 -2.38 5.12 3.74
C ALA A 414 -0.89 5.41 3.82
N THR A 415 -0.09 4.35 3.86
CA THR A 415 1.37 4.48 3.85
C THR A 415 1.95 4.40 2.45
N ASP A 416 1.23 3.79 1.53
CA ASP A 416 1.78 3.39 0.23
C ASP A 416 3.12 2.65 0.38
N LEU A 417 3.22 1.82 1.44
CA LEU A 417 4.41 1.03 1.70
C LEU A 417 4.78 0.25 0.43
N PRO A 418 6.00 0.32 -0.07
CA PRO A 418 7.24 0.63 0.67
C PRO A 418 7.76 2.06 0.52
N LEU A 419 6.95 3.05 0.17
CA LEU A 419 7.43 4.41 -0.04
C LEU A 419 8.22 4.93 1.16
N LEU A 420 7.61 5.01 2.31
CA LEU A 420 8.30 5.34 3.56
C LEU A 420 7.39 4.98 4.74
N LEU A 421 7.90 4.20 5.68
CA LEU A 421 7.18 3.95 6.90
C LEU A 421 8.10 4.15 8.11
N THR A 422 8.32 5.40 8.50
CA THR A 422 9.09 5.73 9.69
C THR A 422 8.22 5.68 10.94
N SER A 423 7.14 6.46 10.97
CA SER A 423 6.27 6.60 12.14
C SER A 423 4.87 7.03 11.73
N ILE A 424 3.83 6.34 12.20
CA ILE A 424 2.43 6.75 11.96
C ILE A 424 2.12 8.12 12.61
N PRO A 425 2.51 8.40 13.88
CA PRO A 425 2.32 9.72 14.46
C PRO A 425 3.01 10.83 13.67
N GLU A 426 4.21 10.60 13.18
CA GLU A 426 4.95 11.56 12.35
C GLU A 426 4.24 11.82 11.01
N SER A 427 3.77 10.77 10.35
CA SER A 427 2.99 10.89 9.12
C SER A 427 1.70 11.70 9.32
N ILE A 428 1.02 11.51 10.46
CA ILE A 428 -0.16 12.29 10.83
C ILE A 428 0.23 13.76 11.07
N TYR A 429 1.32 14.02 11.78
CA TYR A 429 1.82 15.36 12.05
C TYR A 429 2.06 16.16 10.76
N TYR A 430 2.82 15.59 9.83
CA TYR A 430 3.06 16.22 8.52
C TYR A 430 1.78 16.42 7.71
N SER A 431 0.83 15.49 7.82
CA SER A 431 -0.47 15.62 7.15
C SER A 431 -1.31 16.78 7.66
N CYS A 432 -1.09 17.20 8.89
CA CYS A 432 -1.78 18.33 9.52
C CYS A 432 -1.06 19.68 9.31
N GLY A 433 0.03 19.72 8.56
CA GLY A 433 0.80 20.92 8.25
C GLY A 433 1.88 21.22 9.28
N GLY A 434 2.42 20.19 9.91
CA GLY A 434 3.53 20.25 10.84
C GLY A 434 4.87 20.57 10.18
#